data_90660e26aab46be122583b57c10c8443
#
_entry.id   90660e26aab46be122583b57c10c8443
#
_cell.length_a   1.000
_cell.length_b   1.000
_cell.length_c   1.000
_cell.angle_alpha   90.00
_cell.angle_beta   90.00
_cell.angle_gamma   90.00
#
_symmetry.space_group_name_H-M   'P 1'
#
loop_
_entity.id
_entity.type
_entity.pdbx_description
1 polymer ?
#
loop_
_entity_poly.entity_id
_entity_poly.type
_entity_poly.pdbx_seq_one_letter_code
_entity_poly.pdbx_strand_id
1 'polypeptide(L)'
;MKQSTKKTSPWAWIPTLYFAQGLPYVAVMTISVIMYKRLGISNTDIALYTGWLYLPWVIKPFWSPFVDLIKTKRWWTVVMQYILAFALAGIAFSIPTPFFFQLTLAVFWIVGFTSATHDIAADGFYMHALTEHEQSLYVGIRSTFYRIATVAGQGLLVIIAGLIETGTGLEPAMLQVQVSPSYTNTLALPDFEDTNIDTKKE
;
A
#
# COMPACT_ATOMS: atom_id res chain seq x y z
N MET A 1 -10.07 -41.20 -24.23
CA MET A 1 -10.65 -39.90 -24.63
C MET A 1 -10.03 -38.85 -23.73
N LYS A 2 -9.05 -38.06 -24.19
CA LYS A 2 -8.56 -36.88 -23.50
C LYS A 2 -9.65 -35.80 -23.57
N GLN A 3 -10.32 -35.49 -22.44
CA GLN A 3 -11.13 -34.28 -22.34
C GLN A 3 -10.21 -33.08 -22.60
N SER A 4 -10.38 -32.43 -23.74
CA SER A 4 -9.82 -31.13 -24.03
C SER A 4 -10.47 -30.12 -23.06
N THR A 5 -9.87 -29.93 -21.91
CA THR A 5 -10.24 -28.83 -21.03
C THR A 5 -9.95 -27.53 -21.79
N LYS A 6 -11.00 -26.82 -22.18
CA LYS A 6 -10.93 -25.55 -22.89
C LYS A 6 -10.05 -24.60 -22.08
N LYS A 7 -8.80 -24.40 -22.53
CA LYS A 7 -7.82 -23.55 -21.82
C LYS A 7 -8.39 -22.11 -21.81
N THR A 8 -8.71 -21.61 -20.65
CA THR A 8 -9.21 -20.22 -20.50
C THR A 8 -8.13 -19.26 -20.99
N SER A 9 -8.52 -18.28 -21.81
CA SER A 9 -7.57 -17.28 -22.32
C SER A 9 -6.88 -16.54 -21.17
N PRO A 10 -5.56 -16.35 -21.21
CA PRO A 10 -4.83 -15.59 -20.19
C PRO A 10 -5.36 -14.16 -20.01
N TRP A 11 -5.86 -13.53 -21.06
CA TRP A 11 -6.50 -12.23 -21.00
C TRP A 11 -7.74 -12.16 -20.11
N ALA A 12 -8.40 -13.28 -19.85
CA ALA A 12 -9.61 -13.32 -19.04
C ALA A 12 -9.34 -13.22 -17.54
N TRP A 13 -8.09 -13.52 -17.08
CA TRP A 13 -7.80 -13.60 -15.64
C TRP A 13 -6.55 -12.79 -15.22
N ILE A 14 -5.53 -12.62 -16.08
CA ILE A 14 -4.31 -11.88 -15.71
C ILE A 14 -4.62 -10.42 -15.33
N PRO A 15 -5.37 -9.65 -16.14
CA PRO A 15 -5.68 -8.26 -15.80
C PRO A 15 -6.36 -8.11 -14.46
N THR A 16 -7.42 -8.90 -14.23
CA THR A 16 -8.21 -8.83 -12.99
C THR A 16 -7.44 -9.30 -11.77
N LEU A 17 -6.64 -10.37 -11.91
CA LEU A 17 -5.84 -10.91 -10.82
C LEU A 17 -4.79 -9.90 -10.35
N TYR A 18 -4.02 -9.32 -11.26
CA TYR A 18 -2.97 -8.36 -10.90
C TYR A 18 -3.51 -6.98 -10.53
N PHE A 19 -4.66 -6.60 -11.05
CA PHE A 19 -5.38 -5.43 -10.54
C PHE A 19 -5.83 -5.64 -9.09
N ALA A 20 -6.45 -6.78 -8.78
CA ALA A 20 -6.86 -7.12 -7.42
C ALA A 20 -5.66 -7.23 -6.45
N GLN A 21 -4.47 -7.63 -6.93
CA GLN A 21 -3.25 -7.73 -6.14
C GLN A 21 -2.70 -6.36 -5.72
N GLY A 22 -2.85 -5.32 -6.55
CA GLY A 22 -2.34 -3.97 -6.25
C GLY A 22 -3.14 -3.23 -5.18
N LEU A 23 -4.43 -3.48 -5.05
CA LEU A 23 -5.31 -2.72 -4.15
C LEU A 23 -4.99 -2.88 -2.66
N PRO A 24 -4.77 -4.09 -2.10
CA PRO A 24 -4.44 -4.25 -0.69
C PRO A 24 -3.11 -3.60 -0.30
N TYR A 25 -2.13 -3.62 -1.20
CA TYR A 25 -0.86 -2.91 -1.00
C TYR A 25 -1.08 -1.41 -0.79
N VAL A 26 -1.91 -0.78 -1.64
CA VAL A 26 -2.25 0.64 -1.50
C VAL A 26 -3.03 0.91 -0.21
N ALA A 27 -3.95 0.03 0.16
CA ALA A 27 -4.69 0.15 1.41
C ALA A 27 -3.75 0.19 2.62
N VAL A 28 -2.76 -0.71 2.65
CA VAL A 28 -1.80 -0.79 3.76
C VAL A 28 -0.78 0.36 3.72
N MET A 29 -0.23 0.72 2.56
CA MET A 29 0.88 1.67 2.47
C MET A 29 0.45 3.14 2.36
N THR A 30 -0.70 3.42 1.76
CA THR A 30 -1.14 4.78 1.49
C THR A 30 -2.38 5.15 2.28
N ILE A 31 -3.44 4.33 2.20
CA ILE A 31 -4.72 4.66 2.82
C ILE A 31 -4.62 4.63 4.34
N SER A 32 -3.86 3.68 4.92
CA SER A 32 -3.63 3.64 6.38
C SER A 32 -3.04 4.95 6.90
N VAL A 33 -2.02 5.47 6.23
CA VAL A 33 -1.33 6.73 6.61
C VAL A 33 -2.29 7.91 6.53
N ILE A 34 -3.04 8.04 5.43
CA ILE A 34 -4.03 9.12 5.24
C ILE A 34 -5.13 9.01 6.31
N MET A 35 -5.64 7.80 6.53
CA MET A 35 -6.69 7.53 7.52
C MET A 35 -6.24 7.93 8.94
N TYR A 36 -5.08 7.47 9.38
CA TYR A 36 -4.56 7.81 10.71
C TYR A 36 -4.29 9.30 10.86
N LYS A 37 -3.79 9.95 9.81
CA LYS A 37 -3.60 11.41 9.84
C LYS A 37 -4.92 12.16 10.02
N ARG A 38 -5.98 11.75 9.33
CA ARG A 38 -7.33 12.33 9.46
C ARG A 38 -7.96 12.05 10.82
N LEU A 39 -7.64 10.92 11.44
CA LEU A 39 -8.11 10.56 12.78
C LEU A 39 -7.27 11.18 13.91
N GLY A 40 -6.35 12.10 13.59
CA GLY A 40 -5.61 12.89 14.56
C GLY A 40 -4.40 12.18 15.20
N ILE A 41 -3.96 11.05 14.65
CA ILE A 41 -2.76 10.36 15.12
C ILE A 41 -1.52 11.19 14.78
N SER A 42 -0.54 11.24 15.70
CA SER A 42 0.69 12.00 15.52
C SER A 42 1.52 11.48 14.34
N ASN A 43 2.25 12.37 13.65
CA ASN A 43 3.11 11.98 12.53
C ASN A 43 4.19 10.98 12.95
N THR A 44 4.69 11.09 14.18
CA THR A 44 5.69 10.19 14.76
C THR A 44 5.12 8.78 14.92
N ASP A 45 3.93 8.64 15.49
CA ASP A 45 3.28 7.34 15.66
C ASP A 45 2.92 6.72 14.31
N ILE A 46 2.39 7.53 13.37
CA ILE A 46 2.11 7.04 12.01
C ILE A 46 3.39 6.47 11.39
N ALA A 47 4.49 7.23 11.38
CA ALA A 47 5.75 6.79 10.79
C ALA A 47 6.29 5.52 11.47
N LEU A 48 6.23 5.47 12.80
CA LEU A 48 6.73 4.34 13.58
C LEU A 48 5.95 3.06 13.31
N TYR A 49 4.62 3.11 13.40
CA TYR A 49 3.79 1.91 13.33
C TYR A 49 3.47 1.48 11.90
N THR A 50 3.20 2.43 10.98
CA THR A 50 2.89 2.05 9.58
C THR A 50 4.13 1.64 8.80
N GLY A 51 5.32 2.14 9.15
CA GLY A 51 6.57 1.73 8.52
C GLY A 51 6.83 0.22 8.61
N TRP A 52 6.43 -0.42 9.71
CA TRP A 52 6.56 -1.86 9.90
C TRP A 52 5.56 -2.70 9.08
N LEU A 53 4.46 -2.10 8.61
CA LEU A 53 3.45 -2.80 7.80
C LEU A 53 3.99 -3.31 6.46
N TYR A 54 5.16 -2.82 6.02
CA TYR A 54 5.83 -3.33 4.82
C TYR A 54 6.53 -4.69 5.05
N LEU A 55 6.79 -5.04 6.30
CA LEU A 55 7.55 -6.24 6.68
C LEU A 55 7.01 -7.55 6.05
N PRO A 56 5.70 -7.81 5.96
CA PRO A 56 5.19 -9.01 5.32
C PRO A 56 5.71 -9.24 3.89
N TRP A 57 5.86 -8.20 3.08
CA TRP A 57 6.38 -8.34 1.71
C TRP A 57 7.88 -8.62 1.68
N VAL A 58 8.63 -8.14 2.67
CA VAL A 58 10.08 -8.39 2.80
C VAL A 58 10.35 -9.83 3.20
N ILE A 59 9.62 -10.32 4.20
CA ILE A 59 9.85 -11.66 4.76
C ILE A 59 9.05 -12.78 4.08
N LYS A 60 8.24 -12.47 3.05
CA LYS A 60 7.44 -13.48 2.33
C LYS A 60 8.22 -14.71 1.84
N PRO A 61 9.53 -14.67 1.49
CA PRO A 61 10.27 -15.87 1.11
C PRO A 61 10.33 -16.95 2.19
N PHE A 62 10.21 -16.57 3.49
CA PHE A 62 10.28 -17.54 4.58
C PHE A 62 9.08 -18.50 4.63
N TRP A 63 7.89 -18.06 4.20
CA TRP A 63 6.70 -18.94 4.15
C TRP A 63 6.23 -19.30 2.74
N SER A 64 6.87 -18.78 1.71
CA SER A 64 6.57 -19.15 0.32
C SER A 64 6.58 -20.67 0.10
N PRO A 65 7.56 -21.46 0.65
CA PRO A 65 7.57 -22.91 0.47
C PRO A 65 6.32 -23.58 1.04
N PHE A 66 5.75 -23.07 2.13
CA PHE A 66 4.50 -23.62 2.70
C PHE A 66 3.30 -23.43 1.78
N VAL A 67 3.24 -22.28 1.11
CA VAL A 67 2.19 -21.99 0.11
C VAL A 67 2.35 -22.91 -1.11
N ASP A 68 3.57 -23.37 -1.41
CA ASP A 68 3.85 -24.28 -2.50
C ASP A 68 3.49 -25.72 -2.16
N LEU A 69 3.70 -26.13 -0.91
CA LEU A 69 3.47 -27.50 -0.45
C LEU A 69 2.01 -27.79 -0.05
N ILE A 70 1.30 -26.78 0.45
CA ILE A 70 -0.04 -26.94 1.03
C ILE A 70 -1.09 -26.42 0.03
N LYS A 71 -1.91 -27.31 -0.52
CA LYS A 71 -2.99 -26.96 -1.44
C LYS A 71 -2.53 -26.36 -2.79
N THR A 72 -3.48 -26.06 -3.66
CA THR A 72 -3.24 -25.51 -4.98
C THR A 72 -3.08 -23.99 -4.95
N LYS A 73 -2.32 -23.40 -5.86
CA LYS A 73 -2.16 -21.95 -5.99
C LYS A 73 -3.50 -21.24 -6.16
N ARG A 74 -4.41 -21.83 -6.96
CA ARG A 74 -5.77 -21.29 -7.14
C ARG A 74 -6.55 -21.24 -5.82
N TRP A 75 -6.43 -22.26 -4.98
CA TRP A 75 -7.10 -22.29 -3.68
C TRP A 75 -6.60 -21.16 -2.77
N TRP A 76 -5.28 -21.01 -2.67
CA TRP A 76 -4.66 -19.92 -1.91
C TRP A 76 -5.10 -18.54 -2.41
N THR A 77 -5.06 -18.31 -3.73
CA THR A 77 -5.49 -17.04 -4.33
C THR A 77 -6.92 -16.67 -3.91
N VAL A 78 -7.85 -17.62 -4.06
CA VAL A 78 -9.27 -17.37 -3.73
C VAL A 78 -9.48 -17.16 -2.23
N VAL A 79 -8.89 -18.00 -1.38
CA VAL A 79 -9.04 -17.87 0.07
C VAL A 79 -8.46 -16.56 0.57
N MET A 80 -7.27 -16.17 0.10
CA MET A 80 -6.66 -14.89 0.49
C MET A 80 -7.51 -13.69 0.06
N GLN A 81 -8.15 -13.73 -1.11
CA GLN A 81 -9.07 -12.67 -1.54
C GLN A 81 -10.27 -12.51 -0.60
N TYR A 82 -10.87 -13.62 -0.13
CA TYR A 82 -11.94 -13.54 0.86
C TYR A 82 -11.46 -12.97 2.19
N ILE A 83 -10.29 -13.42 2.69
CA ILE A 83 -9.73 -12.89 3.93
C ILE A 83 -9.44 -11.39 3.79
N LEU A 84 -8.88 -10.95 2.65
CA LEU A 84 -8.65 -9.53 2.35
C LEU A 84 -9.95 -8.73 2.38
N ALA A 85 -11.01 -9.23 1.76
CA ALA A 85 -12.30 -8.55 1.74
C ALA A 85 -12.87 -8.38 3.15
N PHE A 86 -12.85 -9.44 3.96
CA PHE A 86 -13.31 -9.38 5.35
C PHE A 86 -12.43 -8.49 6.23
N ALA A 87 -11.11 -8.53 6.03
CA ALA A 87 -10.19 -7.69 6.79
C ALA A 87 -10.37 -6.20 6.45
N LEU A 88 -10.53 -5.84 5.18
CA LEU A 88 -10.81 -4.46 4.78
C LEU A 88 -12.17 -3.97 5.33
N ALA A 89 -13.19 -4.80 5.32
CA ALA A 89 -14.45 -4.49 5.99
C ALA A 89 -14.26 -4.33 7.51
N GLY A 90 -13.43 -5.19 8.13
CA GLY A 90 -13.08 -5.11 9.54
C GLY A 90 -12.43 -3.79 9.94
N ILE A 91 -11.61 -3.19 9.07
CA ILE A 91 -11.04 -1.84 9.32
C ILE A 91 -12.17 -0.82 9.48
N ALA A 92 -13.15 -0.80 8.58
CA ALA A 92 -14.26 0.14 8.65
C ALA A 92 -15.07 0.00 9.95
N PHE A 93 -15.33 -1.24 10.39
CA PHE A 93 -16.03 -1.50 11.65
C PHE A 93 -15.19 -1.19 12.90
N SER A 94 -13.87 -1.14 12.77
CA SER A 94 -12.97 -0.85 13.89
C SER A 94 -12.83 0.65 14.18
N ILE A 95 -13.07 1.53 13.20
CA ILE A 95 -12.91 2.99 13.34
C ILE A 95 -13.76 3.58 14.49
N PRO A 96 -15.06 3.23 14.66
CA PRO A 96 -15.88 3.84 15.73
C PRO A 96 -15.58 3.32 17.13
N THR A 97 -14.57 2.46 17.32
CA THR A 97 -14.24 1.90 18.63
C THR A 97 -13.26 2.78 19.40
N PRO A 98 -13.27 2.77 20.76
CA PRO A 98 -12.33 3.55 21.56
C PRO A 98 -10.87 3.13 21.38
N PHE A 99 -10.61 1.91 20.92
CA PHE A 99 -9.26 1.37 20.65
C PHE A 99 -8.99 1.28 19.14
N PHE A 100 -9.56 2.20 18.34
CA PHE A 100 -9.53 2.13 16.89
C PHE A 100 -8.10 2.01 16.31
N PHE A 101 -7.12 2.71 16.92
CA PHE A 101 -5.74 2.71 16.41
C PHE A 101 -5.10 1.33 16.49
N GLN A 102 -5.14 0.70 17.68
CA GLN A 102 -4.57 -0.62 17.91
C GLN A 102 -5.29 -1.69 17.09
N LEU A 103 -6.63 -1.61 17.05
CA LEU A 103 -7.46 -2.59 16.35
C LEU A 103 -7.28 -2.50 14.83
N THR A 104 -7.34 -1.30 14.25
CA THR A 104 -7.12 -1.11 12.82
C THR A 104 -5.68 -1.47 12.43
N LEU A 105 -4.69 -1.15 13.27
CA LEU A 105 -3.30 -1.52 13.03
C LEU A 105 -3.13 -3.06 13.00
N ALA A 106 -3.75 -3.78 13.93
CA ALA A 106 -3.74 -5.24 13.93
C ALA A 106 -4.40 -5.81 12.68
N VAL A 107 -5.51 -5.22 12.23
CA VAL A 107 -6.18 -5.65 10.99
C VAL A 107 -5.33 -5.32 9.76
N PHE A 108 -4.64 -4.16 9.71
CA PHE A 108 -3.68 -3.87 8.63
C PHE A 108 -2.52 -4.86 8.57
N TRP A 109 -2.05 -5.37 9.71
CA TRP A 109 -1.09 -6.48 9.73
C TRP A 109 -1.65 -7.73 9.07
N ILE A 110 -2.91 -8.10 9.39
CA ILE A 110 -3.60 -9.22 8.73
C ILE A 110 -3.71 -8.98 7.23
N VAL A 111 -4.10 -7.76 6.79
CA VAL A 111 -4.15 -7.40 5.37
C VAL A 111 -2.78 -7.54 4.72
N GLY A 112 -1.71 -7.06 5.35
CA GLY A 112 -0.34 -7.16 4.85
C GLY A 112 0.13 -8.60 4.65
N PHE A 113 -0.01 -9.45 5.66
CA PHE A 113 0.35 -10.89 5.56
C PHE A 113 -0.50 -11.64 4.54
N THR A 114 -1.81 -11.36 4.51
CA THR A 114 -2.72 -11.99 3.55
C THR A 114 -2.42 -11.54 2.13
N SER A 115 -2.12 -10.26 1.91
CA SER A 115 -1.73 -9.73 0.61
C SER A 115 -0.40 -10.31 0.13
N ALA A 116 0.61 -10.37 0.99
CA ALA A 116 1.89 -10.99 0.65
C ALA A 116 1.75 -12.48 0.31
N THR A 117 0.85 -13.20 0.99
CA THR A 117 0.53 -14.61 0.69
C THR A 117 -0.24 -14.73 -0.62
N HIS A 118 -1.18 -13.83 -0.88
CA HIS A 118 -1.90 -13.75 -2.16
C HIS A 118 -0.92 -13.54 -3.34
N ASP A 119 0.08 -12.66 -3.17
CA ASP A 119 1.12 -12.41 -4.18
C ASP A 119 1.87 -13.70 -4.52
N ILE A 120 2.32 -14.46 -3.50
CA ILE A 120 3.01 -15.75 -3.70
C ILE A 120 2.12 -16.72 -4.49
N ALA A 121 0.85 -16.79 -4.12
CA ALA A 121 -0.11 -17.70 -4.77
C ALA A 121 -0.41 -17.27 -6.21
N ALA A 122 -0.63 -15.98 -6.43
CA ALA A 122 -0.95 -15.42 -7.76
C ALA A 122 0.23 -15.56 -8.73
N ASP A 123 1.44 -15.25 -8.27
CA ASP A 123 2.65 -15.41 -9.08
C ASP A 123 2.94 -16.89 -9.37
N GLY A 124 2.76 -17.77 -8.39
CA GLY A 124 2.86 -19.22 -8.58
C GLY A 124 1.80 -19.74 -9.56
N PHE A 125 0.57 -19.25 -9.48
CA PHE A 125 -0.49 -19.62 -10.44
C PHE A 125 -0.15 -19.14 -11.85
N TYR A 126 0.36 -17.93 -12.01
CA TYR A 126 0.83 -17.39 -13.28
C TYR A 126 1.90 -18.29 -13.92
N MET A 127 2.92 -18.70 -13.15
CA MET A 127 4.00 -19.56 -13.62
C MET A 127 3.51 -20.98 -14.01
N HIS A 128 2.55 -21.54 -13.28
CA HIS A 128 2.04 -22.88 -13.57
C HIS A 128 0.98 -22.92 -14.68
N ALA A 129 0.22 -21.85 -14.87
CA ALA A 129 -0.86 -21.79 -15.85
C ALA A 129 -0.37 -21.48 -17.28
N LEU A 130 0.81 -20.88 -17.42
CA LEU A 130 1.35 -20.38 -18.67
C LEU A 130 2.64 -21.10 -19.07
N THR A 131 2.85 -21.24 -20.38
CA THR A 131 4.15 -21.65 -20.95
C THR A 131 5.16 -20.51 -20.83
N GLU A 132 6.46 -20.79 -20.90
CA GLU A 132 7.52 -19.76 -20.83
C GLU A 132 7.32 -18.64 -21.88
N HIS A 133 6.89 -19.01 -23.08
CA HIS A 133 6.56 -18.05 -24.13
C HIS A 133 5.37 -17.16 -23.75
N GLU A 134 4.29 -17.74 -23.23
CA GLU A 134 3.15 -16.97 -22.74
C GLU A 134 3.53 -16.07 -21.55
N GLN A 135 4.37 -16.55 -20.62
CA GLN A 135 4.85 -15.75 -19.49
C GLN A 135 5.59 -14.50 -19.96
N SER A 136 6.47 -14.62 -20.93
CA SER A 136 7.20 -13.47 -21.49
C SER A 136 6.29 -12.47 -22.20
N LEU A 137 5.23 -12.93 -22.88
CA LEU A 137 4.24 -12.05 -23.50
C LEU A 137 3.39 -11.29 -22.49
N TYR A 138 2.98 -11.95 -21.41
CA TYR A 138 2.06 -11.38 -20.43
C TYR A 138 2.75 -10.65 -19.25
N VAL A 139 4.09 -10.67 -19.15
CA VAL A 139 4.81 -9.99 -18.07
C VAL A 139 4.56 -8.47 -18.05
N GLY A 140 4.51 -7.84 -19.23
CA GLY A 140 4.18 -6.41 -19.33
C GLY A 140 2.74 -6.11 -18.91
N ILE A 141 1.80 -6.97 -19.33
CA ILE A 141 0.37 -6.83 -19.03
C ILE A 141 0.13 -6.93 -17.51
N ARG A 142 0.70 -7.96 -16.83
CA ARG A 142 0.56 -8.09 -15.36
C ARG A 142 1.09 -6.86 -14.64
N SER A 143 2.27 -6.36 -15.03
CA SER A 143 2.89 -5.17 -14.44
C SER A 143 2.05 -3.90 -14.66
N THR A 144 1.48 -3.76 -15.85
CA THR A 144 0.61 -2.63 -16.20
C THR A 144 -0.65 -2.62 -15.34
N PHE A 145 -1.36 -3.74 -15.21
CA PHE A 145 -2.59 -3.80 -14.42
C PHE A 145 -2.33 -3.64 -12.92
N TYR A 146 -1.20 -4.13 -12.41
CA TYR A 146 -0.77 -3.85 -11.05
C TYR A 146 -0.54 -2.34 -10.82
N ARG A 147 0.15 -1.66 -11.76
CA ARG A 147 0.37 -0.21 -11.69
C ARG A 147 -0.93 0.59 -11.81
N ILE A 148 -1.83 0.19 -12.72
CA ILE A 148 -3.15 0.80 -12.82
C ILE A 148 -3.90 0.70 -11.49
N ALA A 149 -3.85 -0.46 -10.83
CA ALA A 149 -4.48 -0.64 -9.52
C ALA A 149 -3.86 0.27 -8.45
N THR A 150 -2.53 0.41 -8.41
CA THR A 150 -1.87 1.28 -7.44
C THR A 150 -2.19 2.76 -7.68
N VAL A 151 -2.17 3.23 -8.92
CA VAL A 151 -2.54 4.61 -9.27
C VAL A 151 -4.02 4.88 -9.00
N ALA A 152 -4.91 3.96 -9.41
CA ALA A 152 -6.33 4.06 -9.15
C ALA A 152 -6.64 4.03 -7.64
N GLY A 153 -5.99 3.17 -6.88
CA GLY A 153 -6.15 3.09 -5.43
C GLY A 153 -5.67 4.35 -4.72
N GLN A 154 -4.54 4.92 -5.12
CA GLN A 154 -4.01 6.15 -4.52
C GLN A 154 -4.82 7.39 -4.90
N GLY A 155 -5.25 7.51 -6.15
CA GLY A 155 -5.97 8.69 -6.64
C GLY A 155 -7.48 8.57 -6.46
N LEU A 156 -8.09 7.55 -7.06
CA LEU A 156 -9.55 7.42 -7.12
C LEU A 156 -10.19 7.25 -5.73
N LEU A 157 -9.60 6.41 -4.86
CA LEU A 157 -10.14 6.21 -3.51
C LEU A 157 -10.06 7.49 -2.67
N VAL A 158 -8.99 8.27 -2.80
CA VAL A 158 -8.85 9.55 -2.10
C VAL A 158 -9.85 10.58 -2.64
N ILE A 159 -10.06 10.65 -3.96
CA ILE A 159 -11.06 11.50 -4.58
C ILE A 159 -12.47 11.11 -4.11
N ILE A 160 -12.82 9.83 -4.14
CA ILE A 160 -14.12 9.35 -3.67
C ILE A 160 -14.32 9.69 -2.19
N ALA A 161 -13.32 9.47 -1.34
CA ALA A 161 -13.39 9.84 0.07
C ALA A 161 -13.63 11.35 0.25
N GLY A 162 -12.94 12.21 -0.50
CA GLY A 162 -13.16 13.65 -0.48
C GLY A 162 -14.54 14.06 -0.96
N LEU A 163 -15.08 13.43 -2.00
CA LEU A 163 -16.45 13.70 -2.49
C LEU A 163 -17.51 13.28 -1.47
N ILE A 164 -17.34 12.15 -0.79
CA ILE A 164 -18.25 11.72 0.29
C ILE A 164 -18.17 12.69 1.46
N GLU A 165 -16.97 13.11 1.87
CA GLU A 165 -16.76 14.06 2.94
C GLU A 165 -17.46 15.40 2.67
N THR A 166 -17.30 15.98 1.47
CA THR A 166 -17.99 17.21 1.07
C THR A 166 -19.51 17.04 0.95
N GLY A 167 -19.97 15.87 0.50
CA GLY A 167 -21.39 15.56 0.38
C GLY A 167 -22.10 15.31 1.71
N THR A 168 -21.36 14.87 2.75
CA THR A 168 -21.91 14.62 4.09
C THR A 168 -21.86 15.84 5.02
N GLY A 169 -21.33 16.97 4.56
CA GLY A 169 -21.23 18.20 5.36
C GLY A 169 -20.24 18.13 6.53
N LEU A 170 -19.36 17.13 6.55
CA LEU A 170 -18.27 17.06 7.52
C LEU A 170 -17.27 18.18 7.23
N GLU A 171 -16.87 18.91 8.28
CA GLU A 171 -15.85 19.95 8.12
C GLU A 171 -14.52 19.33 7.64
N PRO A 172 -13.88 19.91 6.61
CA PRO A 172 -12.58 19.40 6.15
C PRO A 172 -11.55 19.56 7.28
N ALA A 173 -10.75 18.51 7.51
CA ALA A 173 -9.68 18.55 8.49
C ALA A 173 -8.65 19.62 8.10
N MET A 174 -8.68 20.79 8.75
CA MET A 174 -7.72 21.87 8.56
C MET A 174 -6.37 21.44 9.12
N LEU A 175 -5.39 21.19 8.26
CA LEU A 175 -4.00 21.01 8.65
C LEU A 175 -3.41 22.36 9.09
N GLN A 176 -3.44 22.67 10.38
CA GLN A 176 -2.67 23.79 10.92
C GLN A 176 -1.20 23.37 11.01
N VAL A 177 -0.40 23.85 10.06
CA VAL A 177 1.06 23.76 10.15
C VAL A 177 1.52 24.86 11.10
N GLN A 178 1.68 24.56 12.38
CA GLN A 178 2.38 25.45 13.30
C GLN A 178 3.88 25.37 13.00
N VAL A 179 4.40 26.37 12.32
CA VAL A 179 5.84 26.59 12.23
C VAL A 179 6.31 27.08 13.60
N SER A 180 7.03 26.23 14.35
CA SER A 180 7.60 26.64 15.62
C SER A 180 8.63 27.74 15.38
N PRO A 181 8.56 28.90 16.10
CA PRO A 181 9.53 29.98 15.94
C PRO A 181 10.99 29.59 16.23
N SER A 182 11.19 28.44 16.86
CA SER A 182 12.54 27.94 17.21
C SER A 182 13.44 27.63 16.01
N TYR A 183 12.89 27.50 14.81
CA TYR A 183 13.70 27.25 13.58
C TYR A 183 14.20 28.51 12.92
N THR A 184 13.73 29.69 13.26
CA THR A 184 14.19 30.95 12.68
C THR A 184 15.50 31.45 13.30
N ASN A 185 15.90 30.96 14.48
CA ASN A 185 17.15 31.41 15.15
C ASN A 185 18.38 30.58 14.80
N THR A 186 18.25 29.48 14.05
CA THR A 186 19.41 28.65 13.64
C THR A 186 19.90 28.95 12.20
N LEU A 187 19.25 29.86 11.49
CA LEU A 187 19.68 30.36 10.19
C LEU A 187 20.19 31.82 10.24
N ALA A 188 20.58 32.32 11.41
CA ALA A 188 21.43 33.49 11.47
C ALA A 188 22.79 33.08 10.83
N LEU A 189 23.00 33.47 9.60
CA LEU A 189 24.31 33.40 8.97
C LEU A 189 25.30 34.14 9.88
N PRO A 190 26.50 33.60 10.13
CA PRO A 190 27.52 34.35 10.87
C PRO A 190 27.76 35.66 10.14
N ASP A 191 27.67 36.78 10.89
CA ASP A 191 28.03 38.09 10.40
C ASP A 191 29.47 37.99 9.83
N PHE A 192 29.60 38.15 8.55
CA PHE A 192 30.88 38.38 7.93
C PHE A 192 31.30 39.78 8.33
N GLU A 193 32.09 39.88 9.41
CA GLU A 193 32.79 41.08 9.79
C GLU A 193 33.64 41.52 8.59
N ASP A 194 33.26 42.66 7.98
CA ASP A 194 34.00 43.32 6.90
C ASP A 194 35.43 43.54 7.38
N THR A 195 36.35 42.66 7.00
CA THR A 195 37.77 42.89 7.14
C THR A 195 38.13 44.01 6.15
N ASN A 196 38.19 45.21 6.70
CA ASN A 196 38.65 46.43 6.09
C ASN A 196 40.09 46.20 5.54
N ILE A 197 40.20 45.93 4.24
CA ILE A 197 41.49 45.86 3.56
C ILE A 197 41.95 47.29 3.32
N ASP A 198 42.75 47.76 4.27
CA ASP A 198 43.47 49.06 4.19
C ASP A 198 44.48 48.99 3.04
N THR A 199 44.12 49.55 1.90
CA THR A 199 45.04 49.76 0.77
C THR A 199 45.90 50.97 1.05
N LYS A 200 47.03 50.77 1.78
CA LYS A 200 48.11 51.74 1.77
C LYS A 200 48.93 51.57 0.48
N LYS A 201 48.88 52.63 -0.35
CA LYS A 201 49.82 52.89 -1.39
C LYS A 201 51.17 53.18 -0.77
N GLU A 202 52.21 52.53 -1.28
CA GLU A 202 53.53 53.15 -1.66
C GLU A 202 54.14 52.33 -2.80
#